data_bcd3bf2bd8eecb19507a1fdf60759413
#
_entry.id   bcd3bf2bd8eecb19507a1fdf60759413
#
_cell.length_a   1.000
_cell.length_b   1.000
_cell.length_c   1.000
_cell.angle_alpha   90.00
_cell.angle_beta   90.00
_cell.angle_gamma   90.00
#
_symmetry.space_group_name_H-M   'P 1'
#
loop_
_entity.id
_entity.type
_entity.pdbx_description
1 polymer ?
#
loop_
_entity_poly.entity_id
_entity_poly.type
_entity_poly.pdbx_seq_one_letter_code
_entity_poly.pdbx_strand_id
1 'polypeptide(L)'
;GLAIGYEFTPGAADVSDKVQTRTDTEDSVTNTATETGTSREFKAQAEVENYDVVYLEVPIFRSIYARAGHASIDVNTKETASSNGGSYGNATLDGLNLGIGVKGLFDNNVRWKVAYEQTDFDTLSLTSTGNSVTSETNSITADLDTWSARLSLGYQF
;
A
#
# COMPACT_ATOMS: atom_id res chain seq x y z
N GLY A 1 -3.65 20.91 -23.87
CA GLY A 1 -2.20 20.82 -23.82
C GLY A 1 -1.76 19.76 -22.81
N LEU A 2 -0.49 19.44 -22.78
CA LEU A 2 0.13 18.63 -21.74
C LEU A 2 -0.02 19.32 -20.38
N ALA A 3 -0.19 18.53 -19.32
CA ALA A 3 -0.17 19.02 -17.95
C ALA A 3 0.62 18.07 -17.05
N ILE A 4 1.38 18.65 -16.14
CA ILE A 4 2.04 17.93 -15.06
C ILE A 4 1.25 18.20 -13.79
N GLY A 5 1.07 17.20 -12.95
CA GLY A 5 0.38 17.35 -11.69
C GLY A 5 1.01 16.52 -10.58
N TYR A 6 0.67 16.88 -9.38
CA TYR A 6 0.97 16.16 -8.16
C TYR A 6 -0.34 15.96 -7.38
N GLU A 7 -0.52 14.78 -6.85
CA GLU A 7 -1.64 14.44 -5.99
C GLU A 7 -1.14 13.79 -4.73
N PHE A 8 -1.78 14.11 -3.63
CA PHE A 8 -1.53 13.51 -2.35
C PHE A 8 -2.87 13.09 -1.74
N THR A 9 -2.95 11.85 -1.30
CA THR A 9 -4.12 11.31 -0.60
C THR A 9 -3.72 11.09 0.86
N PRO A 10 -4.13 12.00 1.76
CA PRO A 10 -3.86 11.84 3.19
C PRO A 10 -4.75 10.76 3.78
N GLY A 11 -4.26 10.13 4.83
CA GLY A 11 -5.01 9.12 5.57
C GLY A 11 -4.42 7.75 5.40
N ALA A 12 -4.91 6.85 6.21
CA ALA A 12 -4.49 5.46 6.25
C ALA A 12 -5.66 4.54 5.89
N ALA A 13 -5.35 3.44 5.24
CA ALA A 13 -6.30 2.39 4.93
C ALA A 13 -5.71 1.01 5.27
N ASP A 14 -6.51 0.16 5.88
CA ASP A 14 -6.09 -1.21 6.13
C ASP A 14 -5.96 -1.98 4.81
N VAL A 15 -4.88 -2.73 4.65
CA VAL A 15 -4.65 -3.58 3.46
C VAL A 15 -5.61 -4.77 3.45
N SER A 16 -6.07 -5.19 4.63
CA SER A 16 -7.02 -6.29 4.77
C SER A 16 -7.92 -6.05 5.97
N ASP A 17 -9.21 -6.29 5.80
CA ASP A 17 -10.20 -6.30 6.89
C ASP A 17 -10.00 -7.50 7.84
N LYS A 18 -9.10 -8.41 7.50
CA LYS A 18 -8.84 -9.62 8.28
C LYS A 18 -7.46 -9.57 8.88
N VAL A 19 -7.41 -9.57 10.20
CA VAL A 19 -6.18 -9.85 10.94
C VAL A 19 -5.77 -11.30 10.67
N GLN A 20 -4.58 -11.50 10.13
CA GLN A 20 -4.03 -12.84 9.97
C GLN A 20 -3.55 -13.31 11.34
N THR A 21 -4.15 -14.38 11.83
CA THR A 21 -3.78 -14.99 13.10
C THR A 21 -3.14 -16.34 12.84
N ARG A 22 -1.94 -16.52 13.38
CA ARG A 22 -1.22 -17.78 13.35
C ARG A 22 -0.97 -18.22 14.78
N THR A 23 -1.21 -19.47 15.06
CA THR A 23 -0.89 -20.08 16.36
C THR A 23 0.26 -21.07 16.15
N ASP A 24 1.40 -20.76 16.72
CA ASP A 24 2.57 -21.63 16.68
C ASP A 24 2.83 -22.24 18.06
N THR A 25 3.27 -23.47 18.04
CA THR A 25 3.82 -24.12 19.20
C THR A 25 5.34 -24.01 19.09
N GLU A 26 5.94 -23.12 19.86
CA GLU A 26 7.41 -23.02 19.91
C GLU A 26 7.95 -23.98 20.96
N ASP A 27 8.93 -24.77 20.53
CA ASP A 27 9.65 -25.62 21.43
C ASP A 27 10.58 -24.80 22.32
N SER A 28 10.55 -25.09 23.61
CA SER A 28 11.53 -24.54 24.54
C SER A 28 12.89 -25.18 24.25
N VAL A 29 13.92 -24.36 24.16
CA VAL A 29 15.30 -24.71 23.77
C VAL A 29 16.01 -25.70 24.72
N THR A 30 15.32 -26.26 25.66
CA THR A 30 15.85 -27.33 26.47
C THR A 30 15.55 -28.66 25.83
N ASN A 31 16.59 -29.27 25.28
CA ASN A 31 16.67 -30.59 24.67
C ASN A 31 16.29 -31.73 25.66
N THR A 32 15.14 -31.64 26.27
CA THR A 32 14.54 -32.66 27.12
C THR A 32 13.26 -33.16 26.47
N ALA A 33 13.16 -34.48 26.38
CA ALA A 33 12.15 -35.23 25.63
C ALA A 33 10.69 -35.06 26.07
N THR A 34 10.34 -33.97 26.72
CA THR A 34 8.97 -33.59 27.08
C THR A 34 8.78 -32.10 26.75
N GLU A 35 8.51 -31.85 25.51
CA GLU A 35 8.24 -30.49 25.02
C GLU A 35 6.81 -30.13 25.36
N THR A 36 6.65 -29.26 26.32
CA THR A 36 5.40 -28.57 26.55
C THR A 36 5.44 -27.29 25.70
N GLY A 37 5.04 -27.40 24.42
CA GLY A 37 4.94 -26.27 23.54
C GLY A 37 3.95 -25.24 24.09
N THR A 38 4.35 -23.98 24.14
CA THR A 38 3.42 -22.89 24.49
C THR A 38 2.78 -22.41 23.21
N SER A 39 1.45 -22.53 23.11
CA SER A 39 0.69 -21.95 22.02
C SER A 39 0.82 -20.43 22.07
N ARG A 40 1.24 -19.82 20.97
CA ARG A 40 1.40 -18.38 20.82
C ARG A 40 0.56 -17.87 19.66
N GLU A 41 -0.09 -16.76 19.87
CA GLU A 41 -0.89 -16.08 18.85
C GLU A 41 -0.08 -14.93 18.25
N PHE A 42 0.10 -14.96 16.93
CA PHE A 42 0.70 -13.87 16.17
C PHE A 42 -0.40 -13.23 15.34
N LYS A 43 -0.52 -11.91 15.42
CA LYS A 43 -1.45 -11.14 14.59
C LYS A 43 -0.62 -10.25 13.69
N ALA A 44 -0.84 -10.36 12.39
CA ALA A 44 -0.24 -9.49 11.40
C ALA A 44 -1.35 -8.75 10.65
N GLN A 45 -1.23 -7.43 10.60
CA GLN A 45 -2.04 -6.53 9.82
C GLN A 45 -1.12 -5.49 9.19
N ALA A 46 -1.48 -5.00 8.02
CA ALA A 46 -0.78 -3.91 7.38
C ALA A 46 -1.75 -2.77 7.06
N GLU A 47 -1.24 -1.57 7.13
CA GLU A 47 -1.91 -0.33 6.78
C GLU A 47 -1.08 0.39 5.73
N VAL A 48 -1.74 0.99 4.76
CA VAL A 48 -1.10 1.86 3.76
C VAL A 48 -1.47 3.30 4.04
N GLU A 49 -0.50 4.20 3.88
CA GLU A 49 -0.69 5.64 4.06
C GLU A 49 0.18 6.45 3.11
N ASN A 50 -0.02 7.77 3.11
CA ASN A 50 0.80 8.72 2.34
C ASN A 50 0.88 8.39 0.85
N TYR A 51 -0.25 7.98 0.23
CA TYR A 51 -0.27 7.74 -1.20
C TYR A 51 -0.10 9.05 -1.96
N ASP A 52 0.94 9.14 -2.77
CA ASP A 52 1.20 10.27 -3.64
C ASP A 52 1.49 9.85 -5.08
N VAL A 53 1.25 10.78 -6.02
CA VAL A 53 1.49 10.55 -7.45
C VAL A 53 1.97 11.83 -8.11
N VAL A 54 3.11 11.74 -8.78
CA VAL A 54 3.54 12.74 -9.77
C VAL A 54 3.19 12.23 -11.15
N TYR A 55 2.45 13.00 -11.93
CA TYR A 55 1.90 12.50 -13.19
C TYR A 55 1.95 13.50 -14.33
N LEU A 56 1.87 12.96 -15.54
CA LEU A 56 1.68 13.66 -16.80
C LEU A 56 0.29 13.33 -17.37
N GLU A 57 -0.47 14.36 -17.74
CA GLU A 57 -1.70 14.21 -18.52
C GLU A 57 -1.44 14.55 -19.99
N VAL A 58 -1.84 13.68 -20.88
CA VAL A 58 -1.72 13.81 -22.32
C VAL A 58 -3.12 13.85 -22.95
N PRO A 59 -3.51 14.91 -23.65
CA PRO A 59 -4.79 14.93 -24.37
C PRO A 59 -4.75 13.92 -25.52
N ILE A 60 -5.76 13.06 -25.62
CA ILE A 60 -5.93 12.09 -26.70
C ILE A 60 -6.87 12.64 -27.75
N PHE A 61 -8.06 13.05 -27.32
CA PHE A 61 -9.09 13.54 -28.21
C PHE A 61 -10.08 14.46 -27.48
N ARG A 62 -10.24 15.69 -27.97
CA ARG A 62 -11.18 16.68 -27.38
C ARG A 62 -11.07 16.75 -25.85
N SER A 63 -12.05 16.18 -25.17
CA SER A 63 -12.14 16.16 -23.72
C SER A 63 -11.49 14.94 -23.06
N ILE A 64 -10.98 13.97 -23.85
CA ILE A 64 -10.39 12.73 -23.34
C ILE A 64 -8.88 12.91 -23.17
N TYR A 65 -8.36 12.47 -22.06
CA TYR A 65 -6.92 12.45 -21.75
C TYR A 65 -6.48 11.10 -21.18
N ALA A 66 -5.22 10.77 -21.43
CA ALA A 66 -4.52 9.72 -20.71
C ALA A 66 -3.65 10.34 -19.62
N ARG A 67 -3.38 9.59 -18.60
CA ARG A 67 -2.49 9.93 -17.51
C ARG A 67 -1.50 8.80 -17.29
N ALA A 68 -0.24 9.16 -17.04
CA ALA A 68 0.80 8.25 -16.58
C ALA A 68 1.60 8.95 -15.50
N GLY A 69 1.93 8.26 -14.44
CA GLY A 69 2.62 8.82 -13.28
C GLY A 69 3.43 7.80 -12.49
N HIS A 70 4.28 8.33 -11.66
CA HIS A 70 5.00 7.57 -10.64
C HIS A 70 4.27 7.78 -9.32
N ALA A 71 3.90 6.68 -8.68
CA ALA A 71 3.21 6.66 -7.40
C ALA A 71 4.15 6.17 -6.30
N SER A 72 3.92 6.62 -5.08
CA SER A 72 4.58 6.12 -3.88
C SER A 72 3.56 5.93 -2.77
N ILE A 73 3.76 4.92 -1.91
CA ILE A 73 2.89 4.59 -0.79
C ILE A 73 3.71 4.01 0.37
N ASP A 74 3.38 4.40 1.58
CA ASP A 74 3.98 3.81 2.78
C ASP A 74 3.15 2.63 3.27
N VAL A 75 3.82 1.51 3.56
CA VAL A 75 3.23 0.31 4.15
C VAL A 75 3.72 0.17 5.58
N ASN A 76 2.81 0.32 6.52
CA ASN A 76 3.07 0.17 7.95
C ASN A 76 2.57 -1.19 8.43
N THR A 77 3.46 -1.99 8.98
CA THR A 77 3.08 -3.27 9.58
C THR A 77 2.60 -3.05 11.00
N LYS A 78 1.41 -3.59 11.30
CA LYS A 78 0.80 -3.58 12.63
C LYS A 78 0.82 -5.00 13.17
N GLU A 79 1.78 -5.29 14.01
CA GLU A 79 1.96 -6.62 14.56
C GLU A 79 1.72 -6.64 16.05
N THR A 80 1.09 -7.72 16.50
CA THR A 80 1.13 -8.09 17.91
C THR A 80 1.95 -9.37 17.99
N ALA A 81 3.25 -9.20 18.22
CA ALA A 81 4.14 -10.32 18.47
C ALA A 81 4.07 -10.73 19.93
N SER A 82 4.14 -12.04 20.20
CA SER A 82 4.43 -12.51 21.55
C SER A 82 5.86 -12.08 21.93
N SER A 83 6.17 -12.05 23.22
CA SER A 83 7.42 -11.50 23.78
C SER A 83 8.74 -12.00 23.18
N ASN A 84 8.72 -13.01 22.32
CA ASN A 84 9.90 -13.62 21.69
C ASN A 84 9.77 -13.70 20.15
N GLY A 85 8.72 -13.15 19.54
CA GLY A 85 8.54 -13.17 18.09
C GLY A 85 9.39 -12.11 17.38
N GLY A 86 9.83 -12.39 16.15
CA GLY A 86 10.39 -11.39 15.26
C GLY A 86 9.31 -10.41 14.77
N SER A 87 9.71 -9.21 14.41
CA SER A 87 8.83 -8.18 13.84
C SER A 87 9.24 -7.83 12.41
N TYR A 88 8.27 -7.43 11.60
CA TYR A 88 8.53 -6.89 10.27
C TYR A 88 8.65 -5.36 10.34
N GLY A 89 9.49 -4.80 9.51
CA GLY A 89 9.62 -3.35 9.38
C GLY A 89 8.54 -2.75 8.47
N ASN A 90 8.49 -1.44 8.44
CA ASN A 90 7.71 -0.68 7.45
C ASN A 90 8.49 -0.60 6.14
N ALA A 91 7.76 -0.36 5.04
CA ALA A 91 8.34 -0.18 3.72
C ALA A 91 7.62 0.94 2.96
N THR A 92 8.34 1.59 2.06
CA THR A 92 7.76 2.46 1.05
C THR A 92 7.82 1.73 -0.28
N LEU A 93 6.73 1.71 -1.02
CA LEU A 93 6.64 1.10 -2.35
C LEU A 93 6.44 2.17 -3.39
N ASP A 94 7.15 2.01 -4.48
CA ASP A 94 6.96 2.77 -5.70
C ASP A 94 6.06 2.01 -6.68
N GLY A 95 5.41 2.73 -7.59
CA GLY A 95 4.51 2.10 -8.54
C GLY A 95 4.23 2.94 -9.78
N LEU A 96 3.67 2.30 -10.79
CA LEU A 96 3.22 2.93 -12.02
C LEU A 96 1.72 3.24 -11.93
N ASN A 97 1.37 4.52 -11.97
CA ASN A 97 -0.01 4.98 -12.07
C ASN A 97 -0.37 5.22 -13.54
N LEU A 98 -1.43 4.58 -14.00
CA LEU A 98 -2.01 4.79 -15.32
C LEU A 98 -3.48 5.15 -15.20
N GLY A 99 -3.94 6.07 -16.06
CA GLY A 99 -5.32 6.50 -16.03
C GLY A 99 -5.84 7.02 -17.35
N ILE A 100 -7.15 7.06 -17.44
CA ILE A 100 -7.90 7.69 -18.51
C ILE A 100 -9.01 8.52 -17.92
N GLY A 101 -9.29 9.66 -18.53
CA GLY A 101 -10.36 10.52 -18.03
C GLY A 101 -10.94 11.42 -19.08
N VAL A 102 -12.01 12.09 -18.67
CA VAL A 102 -12.67 13.14 -19.43
C VAL A 102 -12.63 14.44 -18.63
N LYS A 103 -12.45 15.55 -19.31
CA LYS A 103 -12.41 16.88 -18.69
C LYS A 103 -13.15 17.90 -19.52
N GLY A 104 -13.70 18.88 -18.85
CA GLY A 104 -14.42 19.97 -19.50
C GLY A 104 -14.38 21.26 -18.69
N LEU A 105 -14.94 22.30 -19.30
CA LEU A 105 -15.09 23.61 -18.71
C LEU A 105 -16.56 24.02 -18.86
N PHE A 106 -17.16 24.48 -17.78
CA PHE A 106 -18.46 25.14 -17.82
C PHE A 106 -18.31 26.65 -18.18
N ASP A 107 -19.37 27.26 -18.61
CA ASP A 107 -19.38 28.69 -19.02
C ASP A 107 -18.97 29.64 -17.88
N ASN A 108 -19.06 29.20 -16.64
CA ASN A 108 -18.69 29.96 -15.45
C ASN A 108 -17.24 29.74 -15.00
N ASN A 109 -16.35 29.28 -15.89
CA ASN A 109 -14.95 28.95 -15.62
C ASN A 109 -14.73 27.80 -14.61
N VAL A 110 -15.75 27.03 -14.30
CA VAL A 110 -15.58 25.84 -13.47
C VAL A 110 -15.09 24.68 -14.34
N ARG A 111 -13.89 24.19 -14.02
CA ARG A 111 -13.33 22.97 -14.61
C ARG A 111 -13.85 21.74 -13.87
N TRP A 112 -14.12 20.71 -14.63
CA TRP A 112 -14.43 19.39 -14.09
C TRP A 112 -13.60 18.32 -14.77
N LYS A 113 -13.29 17.27 -14.03
CA LYS A 113 -12.62 16.07 -14.51
C LYS A 113 -13.28 14.85 -13.90
N VAL A 114 -13.44 13.80 -14.70
CA VAL A 114 -13.75 12.45 -14.22
C VAL A 114 -12.65 11.53 -14.73
N ALA A 115 -12.05 10.76 -13.86
CA ALA A 115 -10.95 9.87 -14.18
C ALA A 115 -11.17 8.48 -13.58
N TYR A 116 -10.66 7.49 -14.28
CA TYR A 116 -10.38 6.14 -13.75
C TYR A 116 -8.88 5.93 -13.80
N GLU A 117 -8.33 5.46 -12.70
CA GLU A 117 -6.90 5.27 -12.51
C GLU A 117 -6.62 3.94 -11.85
N GLN A 118 -5.51 3.35 -12.24
CA GLN A 118 -4.97 2.13 -11.62
C GLN A 118 -3.50 2.37 -11.32
N THR A 119 -3.08 1.91 -10.15
CA THR A 119 -1.67 1.90 -9.75
C THR A 119 -1.25 0.47 -9.46
N ASP A 120 -0.16 0.08 -10.08
CA ASP A 120 0.51 -1.20 -9.87
C ASP A 120 1.83 -0.89 -9.16
N PHE A 121 1.98 -1.38 -7.94
CA PHE A 121 3.15 -1.14 -7.11
C PHE A 121 4.18 -2.25 -7.26
N ASP A 122 5.42 -1.94 -6.94
CA ASP A 122 6.48 -2.94 -6.83
C ASP A 122 6.11 -3.98 -5.76
N THR A 123 6.60 -5.20 -5.93
CA THR A 123 6.36 -6.28 -4.98
C THR A 123 6.91 -5.93 -3.60
N LEU A 124 6.04 -5.90 -2.60
CA LEU A 124 6.46 -5.78 -1.20
C LEU A 124 7.24 -7.02 -0.78
N SER A 125 8.42 -6.83 -0.25
CA SER A 125 9.23 -7.89 0.33
C SER A 125 9.72 -7.47 1.71
N LEU A 126 9.25 -8.15 2.75
CA LEU A 126 9.62 -7.88 4.13
C LEU A 126 10.27 -9.12 4.74
N THR A 127 11.33 -8.89 5.50
CA THR A 127 12.00 -9.94 6.28
C THR A 127 11.90 -9.58 7.76
N SER A 128 11.46 -10.53 8.58
CA SER A 128 11.33 -10.31 10.02
C SER A 128 12.69 -10.21 10.69
N THR A 129 12.76 -9.54 11.82
CA THR A 129 13.88 -9.71 12.76
C THR A 129 13.90 -11.14 13.26
N GLY A 130 15.08 -11.64 13.67
CA GLY A 130 15.17 -12.92 14.38
C GLY A 130 14.39 -12.87 15.68
N ASN A 131 13.92 -14.02 16.15
CA ASN A 131 13.33 -14.12 17.47
C ASN A 131 14.45 -14.17 18.55
N SER A 132 14.09 -13.99 19.83
CA SER A 132 15.07 -13.96 20.91
C SER A 132 15.69 -15.33 21.23
N VAL A 133 15.18 -16.40 20.64
CA VAL A 133 15.58 -17.80 20.93
C VAL A 133 16.36 -18.39 19.76
N THR A 134 15.94 -18.10 18.54
CA THR A 134 16.62 -18.51 17.31
C THR A 134 16.86 -17.28 16.45
N SER A 135 17.97 -17.21 15.74
CA SER A 135 18.22 -16.13 14.77
C SER A 135 17.48 -16.32 13.45
N GLU A 136 16.49 -17.19 13.41
CA GLU A 136 15.70 -17.45 12.21
C GLU A 136 14.80 -16.28 11.85
N THR A 137 14.74 -15.99 10.57
CA THR A 137 13.92 -14.92 9.99
C THR A 137 12.88 -15.49 9.05
N ASN A 138 11.73 -14.83 8.95
CA ASN A 138 10.69 -15.16 7.99
C ASN A 138 10.59 -14.06 6.94
N SER A 139 10.23 -14.41 5.72
CA SER A 139 9.99 -13.45 4.65
C SER A 139 8.54 -13.49 4.20
N ILE A 140 7.98 -12.31 3.95
CA ILE A 140 6.65 -12.12 3.37
C ILE A 140 6.82 -11.37 2.07
N THR A 141 6.14 -11.81 1.02
CA THR A 141 6.01 -11.10 -0.25
C THR A 141 4.54 -10.87 -0.56
N ALA A 142 4.22 -9.69 -1.06
CA ALA A 142 2.86 -9.35 -1.49
C ALA A 142 2.92 -8.39 -2.67
N ASP A 143 2.02 -8.57 -3.63
CA ASP A 143 1.78 -7.63 -4.71
C ASP A 143 0.61 -6.73 -4.31
N LEU A 144 0.80 -5.42 -4.47
CA LEU A 144 -0.20 -4.41 -4.16
C LEU A 144 -0.61 -3.71 -5.46
N ASP A 145 -1.91 -3.60 -5.64
CA ASP A 145 -2.50 -2.76 -6.68
C ASP A 145 -3.66 -1.94 -6.10
N THR A 146 -3.94 -0.82 -6.72
CA THR A 146 -5.10 0.00 -6.38
C THR A 146 -5.80 0.48 -7.64
N TRP A 147 -7.09 0.71 -7.51
CA TRP A 147 -7.85 1.43 -8.52
C TRP A 147 -8.67 2.55 -7.88
N SER A 148 -8.89 3.62 -8.61
CA SER A 148 -9.71 4.73 -8.16
C SER A 148 -10.58 5.29 -9.28
N ALA A 149 -11.77 5.75 -8.90
CA ALA A 149 -12.61 6.60 -9.72
C ALA A 149 -12.67 7.98 -9.05
N ARG A 150 -12.34 9.02 -9.80
CA ARG A 150 -12.17 10.37 -9.25
C ARG A 150 -13.02 11.40 -9.97
N LEU A 151 -13.68 12.24 -9.17
CA LEU A 151 -14.32 13.47 -9.65
C LEU A 151 -13.55 14.67 -9.09
N SER A 152 -13.13 15.57 -9.94
CA SER A 152 -12.44 16.80 -9.55
C SER A 152 -13.16 18.03 -10.07
N LEU A 153 -13.24 19.04 -9.24
CA LEU A 153 -13.74 20.36 -9.59
C LEU A 153 -12.65 21.40 -9.32
N GLY A 154 -12.51 22.35 -10.21
CA GLY A 154 -11.54 23.43 -10.10
C GLY A 154 -12.07 24.71 -10.74
N TYR A 155 -11.39 25.81 -10.51
CA TYR A 155 -11.73 27.10 -11.12
C TYR A 155 -10.55 27.59 -11.97
N GLN A 156 -10.86 28.09 -13.15
CA GLN A 156 -9.88 28.68 -14.05
C GLN A 156 -9.99 30.21 -13.98
N PHE A 157 -8.92 30.84 -13.54
CA PHE A 157 -8.78 32.29 -13.50
C PHE A 157 -8.43 32.86 -14.88
#